data_daefe4e9e1eadd253550c51a2fac9add
#
_entry.id   daefe4e9e1eadd253550c51a2fac9add
#
_cell.length_a   1.000
_cell.length_b   1.000
_cell.length_c   1.000
_cell.angle_alpha   90.00
_cell.angle_beta   90.00
_cell.angle_gamma   90.00
#
_symmetry.space_group_name_H-M   'P 1'
#
loop_
_entity.id
_entity.type
_entity.pdbx_description
1 polymer ?
#
loop_
_entity_poly.entity_id
_entity_poly.type
_entity_poly.pdbx_seq_one_letter_code
_entity_poly.pdbx_strand_id
1 'polypeptide(L)'
;MAQPNSVIGSIRSLGDGKGAVRMDSLFGTPATDLWTALTDPTRLARWVARVDGDLHPGGAFTAVFTSGWEGAGRVELCEAPRRLTVTMSPGSEEETVIEAVLTPEGPGTRLIVEERGLPLGEIAAYGAGWQVHIEDLISYEAGLESSEWRSRWIELNPVYEARCRLNAQ
;
A
#
# COMPACT_ATOMS: atom_id res chain seq x y z
N MET A 1 12.99 -17.12 -7.07
CA MET A 1 13.08 -16.68 -5.66
C MET A 1 13.47 -15.22 -5.60
N ALA A 2 12.67 -14.38 -4.97
CA ALA A 2 13.03 -12.98 -4.83
C ALA A 2 14.26 -12.82 -3.92
N GLN A 3 15.16 -11.92 -4.29
CA GLN A 3 16.32 -11.60 -3.45
C GLN A 3 15.83 -10.88 -2.17
N PRO A 4 16.45 -11.12 -1.00
CA PRO A 4 15.98 -10.54 0.26
C PRO A 4 15.78 -9.02 0.27
N ASN A 5 16.53 -8.31 -0.56
CA ASN A 5 16.46 -6.84 -0.65
C ASN A 5 16.01 -6.36 -2.05
N SER A 6 15.25 -7.20 -2.77
CA SER A 6 14.71 -6.84 -4.08
C SER A 6 13.63 -5.77 -3.92
N VAL A 7 13.78 -4.66 -4.64
CA VAL A 7 12.81 -3.56 -4.65
C VAL A 7 11.66 -3.92 -5.60
N ILE A 8 10.44 -3.92 -5.09
CA ILE A 8 9.23 -4.19 -5.89
C ILE A 8 8.43 -2.93 -6.21
N GLY A 9 8.81 -1.81 -5.61
CA GLY A 9 8.14 -0.53 -5.78
C GLY A 9 8.91 0.43 -6.66
N SER A 10 8.20 1.45 -7.12
CA SER A 10 8.77 2.59 -7.83
C SER A 10 8.33 3.89 -7.19
N ILE A 11 9.13 4.93 -7.39
CA ILE A 11 8.94 6.25 -6.81
C ILE A 11 8.98 7.27 -7.94
N ARG A 12 8.09 8.26 -7.89
CA ARG A 12 8.14 9.38 -8.84
C ARG A 12 7.80 10.69 -8.17
N SER A 13 8.37 11.78 -8.68
CA SER A 13 8.01 13.14 -8.26
C SER A 13 6.74 13.57 -8.97
N LEU A 14 5.87 14.27 -8.25
CA LEU A 14 4.65 14.87 -8.79
C LEU A 14 4.76 16.40 -8.93
N GLY A 15 5.90 16.98 -8.54
CA GLY A 15 6.07 18.42 -8.44
C GLY A 15 5.67 18.95 -7.06
N ASP A 16 6.00 20.20 -6.80
CA ASP A 16 5.63 20.92 -5.56
C ASP A 16 6.04 20.20 -4.26
N GLY A 17 7.16 19.47 -4.32
CA GLY A 17 7.67 18.73 -3.15
C GLY A 17 6.88 17.48 -2.80
N LYS A 18 5.98 17.04 -3.67
CA LYS A 18 5.17 15.84 -3.48
C LYS A 18 5.60 14.71 -4.40
N GLY A 19 5.33 13.48 -3.97
CA GLY A 19 5.67 12.29 -4.72
C GLY A 19 4.65 11.18 -4.58
N ALA A 20 4.87 10.11 -5.34
CA ALA A 20 4.06 8.91 -5.34
C ALA A 20 4.93 7.67 -5.21
N VAL A 21 4.40 6.69 -4.49
CA VAL A 21 4.96 5.34 -4.36
C VAL A 21 3.99 4.37 -5.03
N ARG A 22 4.52 3.48 -5.85
CA ARG A 22 3.72 2.48 -6.58
C ARG A 22 4.30 1.09 -6.36
N MET A 23 3.44 0.16 -5.94
CA MET A 23 3.76 -1.27 -5.84
C MET A 23 3.00 -2.02 -6.93
N ASP A 24 3.68 -2.95 -7.60
CA ASP A 24 3.12 -3.75 -8.69
C ASP A 24 3.46 -5.22 -8.41
N SER A 25 2.44 -6.05 -8.20
CA SER A 25 2.65 -7.45 -7.82
C SER A 25 1.61 -8.35 -8.45
N LEU A 26 2.02 -9.57 -8.82
CA LEU A 26 1.15 -10.60 -9.37
C LEU A 26 0.84 -11.63 -8.29
N PHE A 27 -0.45 -11.85 -8.04
CA PHE A 27 -0.94 -12.83 -7.07
C PHE A 27 -1.54 -14.03 -7.80
N GLY A 28 -1.33 -15.24 -7.26
CA GLY A 28 -1.89 -16.46 -7.82
C GLY A 28 -3.34 -16.73 -7.40
N THR A 29 -4.10 -15.70 -7.02
CA THR A 29 -5.47 -15.82 -6.55
C THR A 29 -6.41 -15.01 -7.43
N PRO A 30 -7.71 -15.42 -7.56
CA PRO A 30 -8.68 -14.66 -8.33
C PRO A 30 -8.93 -13.26 -7.77
N ALA A 31 -9.31 -12.33 -8.66
CA ALA A 31 -9.56 -10.93 -8.27
C ALA A 31 -10.64 -10.80 -7.17
N THR A 32 -11.66 -11.64 -7.19
CA THR A 32 -12.73 -11.63 -6.18
C THR A 32 -12.20 -11.95 -4.78
N ASP A 33 -11.29 -12.91 -4.65
CA ASP A 33 -10.70 -13.25 -3.38
C ASP A 33 -9.71 -12.16 -2.91
N LEU A 34 -8.84 -11.70 -3.80
CA LEU A 34 -7.89 -10.63 -3.49
C LEU A 34 -8.62 -9.35 -3.08
N TRP A 35 -9.73 -9.04 -3.75
CA TRP A 35 -10.57 -7.89 -3.42
C TRP A 35 -11.03 -7.92 -1.97
N THR A 36 -11.49 -9.09 -1.48
CA THR A 36 -11.93 -9.19 -0.09
C THR A 36 -10.77 -9.03 0.89
N ALA A 37 -9.55 -9.41 0.51
CA ALA A 37 -8.36 -9.16 1.34
C ALA A 37 -8.10 -7.66 1.51
N LEU A 38 -8.51 -6.84 0.54
CA LEU A 38 -8.35 -5.38 0.55
C LEU A 38 -9.55 -4.63 1.14
N THR A 39 -10.70 -5.27 1.31
CA THR A 39 -11.94 -4.57 1.67
C THR A 39 -12.66 -5.13 2.89
N ASP A 40 -12.42 -6.40 3.24
CA ASP A 40 -12.99 -6.99 4.45
C ASP A 40 -12.14 -6.53 5.65
N PRO A 41 -12.72 -5.84 6.66
CA PRO A 41 -11.94 -5.35 7.80
C PRO A 41 -11.15 -6.42 8.54
N THR A 42 -11.70 -7.62 8.69
CA THR A 42 -11.03 -8.73 9.36
C THR A 42 -9.80 -9.19 8.58
N ARG A 43 -9.93 -9.29 7.26
CA ARG A 43 -8.81 -9.68 6.39
C ARG A 43 -7.79 -8.56 6.27
N LEU A 44 -8.23 -7.32 6.09
CA LEU A 44 -7.38 -6.14 5.98
C LEU A 44 -6.47 -5.97 7.21
N ALA A 45 -7.01 -6.27 8.39
CA ALA A 45 -6.25 -6.19 9.64
C ALA A 45 -5.09 -7.20 9.72
N ARG A 46 -5.10 -8.23 8.87
CA ARG A 46 -4.07 -9.26 8.89
C ARG A 46 -2.78 -8.83 8.19
N TRP A 47 -2.83 -7.81 7.33
CA TRP A 47 -1.66 -7.46 6.54
C TRP A 47 -1.33 -5.96 6.48
N VAL A 48 -2.30 -5.06 6.68
CA VAL A 48 -2.02 -3.61 6.52
C VAL A 48 -2.57 -2.75 7.65
N ALA A 49 -3.86 -2.87 8.00
CA ALA A 49 -4.46 -1.95 8.97
C ALA A 49 -5.76 -2.47 9.57
N ARG A 50 -6.00 -2.11 10.84
CA ARG A 50 -7.35 -2.18 11.41
C ARG A 50 -8.09 -0.91 11.02
N VAL A 51 -9.29 -1.07 10.48
CA VAL A 51 -10.15 0.05 10.08
C VAL A 51 -11.47 -0.02 10.82
N ASP A 52 -12.01 1.14 11.17
CA ASP A 52 -13.27 1.25 11.90
C ASP A 52 -14.02 2.47 11.37
N GLY A 53 -15.31 2.30 11.10
CA GLY A 53 -16.16 3.38 10.60
C GLY A 53 -17.04 2.94 9.45
N ASP A 54 -17.41 3.91 8.60
CA ASP A 54 -18.26 3.67 7.43
C ASP A 54 -17.36 3.43 6.20
N LEU A 55 -17.35 2.20 5.72
CA LEU A 55 -16.51 1.76 4.61
C LEU A 55 -17.20 1.84 3.23
N HIS A 56 -18.35 2.49 3.16
CA HIS A 56 -19.02 2.76 1.89
C HIS A 56 -18.49 4.02 1.22
N PRO A 57 -18.63 4.18 -0.10
CA PRO A 57 -18.20 5.42 -0.78
C PRO A 57 -18.78 6.66 -0.12
N GLY A 58 -17.93 7.65 0.16
CA GLY A 58 -18.28 8.84 0.91
C GLY A 58 -18.15 8.71 2.42
N GLY A 59 -17.99 7.49 2.93
CA GLY A 59 -17.90 7.22 4.36
C GLY A 59 -16.53 7.54 4.95
N ALA A 60 -16.53 7.93 6.23
CA ALA A 60 -15.32 8.23 6.99
C ALA A 60 -14.94 7.05 7.88
N PHE A 61 -13.67 6.79 7.97
CA PHE A 61 -13.14 5.72 8.82
C PHE A 61 -11.86 6.17 9.55
N THR A 62 -11.47 5.41 10.55
CA THR A 62 -10.16 5.52 11.18
C THR A 62 -9.35 4.27 10.87
N ALA A 63 -8.03 4.40 10.80
CA ALA A 63 -7.15 3.29 10.51
C ALA A 63 -5.95 3.29 11.45
N VAL A 64 -5.57 2.08 11.89
CA VAL A 64 -4.32 1.85 12.63
C VAL A 64 -3.53 0.83 11.82
N PHE A 65 -2.47 1.31 11.18
CA PHE A 65 -1.61 0.47 10.34
C PHE A 65 -0.70 -0.42 11.18
N THR A 66 -0.31 -1.54 10.62
CA THR A 66 0.68 -2.42 11.25
C THR A 66 2.03 -1.73 11.42
N SER A 67 2.29 -0.68 10.64
CA SER A 67 3.45 0.19 10.78
C SER A 67 3.44 1.06 12.05
N GLY A 68 2.28 1.18 12.70
CA GLY A 68 2.08 2.09 13.83
C GLY A 68 1.49 3.45 13.45
N TRP A 69 1.38 3.76 12.15
CA TRP A 69 0.70 4.98 11.73
C TRP A 69 -0.79 4.87 12.00
N GLU A 70 -1.39 5.94 12.50
CA GLU A 70 -2.85 5.98 12.70
C GLU A 70 -3.42 7.32 12.25
N GLY A 71 -4.65 7.28 11.76
CA GLY A 71 -5.31 8.50 11.30
C GLY A 71 -6.66 8.23 10.66
N ALA A 72 -7.25 9.28 10.12
CA ALA A 72 -8.56 9.26 9.47
C ALA A 72 -8.44 9.03 7.98
N GLY A 73 -9.49 8.46 7.39
CA GLY A 73 -9.62 8.29 5.96
C GLY A 73 -11.05 8.46 5.49
N ARG A 74 -11.21 8.53 4.19
CA ARG A 74 -12.52 8.59 3.53
C ARG A 74 -12.49 7.70 2.28
N VAL A 75 -13.53 6.89 2.11
CA VAL A 75 -13.67 6.07 0.90
C VAL A 75 -14.17 6.95 -0.23
N GLU A 76 -13.40 7.05 -1.32
CA GLU A 76 -13.78 7.84 -2.50
C GLU A 76 -14.47 6.99 -3.56
N LEU A 77 -13.92 5.80 -3.82
CA LEU A 77 -14.38 4.92 -4.87
C LEU A 77 -14.26 3.47 -4.44
N CYS A 78 -15.28 2.66 -4.72
CA CYS A 78 -15.25 1.22 -4.44
C CYS A 78 -15.97 0.49 -5.57
N GLU A 79 -15.22 0.08 -6.58
CA GLU A 79 -15.73 -0.66 -7.75
C GLU A 79 -15.23 -2.11 -7.70
N ALA A 80 -15.96 -2.95 -6.98
CA ALA A 80 -15.61 -4.36 -6.82
C ALA A 80 -15.65 -5.12 -8.15
N PRO A 81 -14.70 -6.00 -8.42
CA PRO A 81 -13.48 -6.28 -7.68
C PRO A 81 -12.25 -5.61 -8.31
N ARG A 82 -12.38 -4.40 -8.84
CA ARG A 82 -11.38 -3.80 -9.74
C ARG A 82 -10.65 -2.60 -9.18
N ARG A 83 -11.33 -1.73 -8.45
CA ARG A 83 -10.72 -0.45 -8.09
C ARG A 83 -11.24 0.09 -6.76
N LEU A 84 -10.29 0.47 -5.91
CA LEU A 84 -10.56 1.09 -4.62
C LEU A 84 -9.72 2.36 -4.52
N THR A 85 -10.34 3.46 -4.12
CA THR A 85 -9.63 4.71 -3.86
C THR A 85 -10.05 5.26 -2.51
N VAL A 86 -9.07 5.59 -1.68
CA VAL A 86 -9.31 6.22 -0.38
C VAL A 86 -8.43 7.46 -0.24
N THR A 87 -8.94 8.46 0.47
CA THR A 87 -8.17 9.64 0.86
C THR A 87 -7.77 9.49 2.32
N MET A 88 -6.49 9.64 2.62
CA MET A 88 -5.98 9.60 3.99
C MET A 88 -5.74 11.02 4.49
N SER A 89 -6.03 11.26 5.76
CA SER A 89 -5.92 12.58 6.40
C SER A 89 -6.65 13.68 5.60
N PRO A 90 -7.93 13.45 5.23
CA PRO A 90 -8.65 14.37 4.34
C PRO A 90 -8.76 15.77 4.91
N GLY A 91 -8.50 16.77 4.05
CA GLY A 91 -8.58 18.18 4.43
C GLY A 91 -7.38 18.72 5.18
N SER A 92 -6.35 17.91 5.41
CA SER A 92 -5.11 18.34 6.08
C SER A 92 -3.98 18.57 5.08
N GLU A 93 -2.88 19.15 5.55
CA GLU A 93 -1.67 19.29 4.73
C GLU A 93 -1.00 17.94 4.44
N GLU A 94 -1.34 16.92 5.21
CA GLU A 94 -0.83 15.56 5.07
C GLU A 94 -1.75 14.68 4.22
N GLU A 95 -2.73 15.27 3.55
CA GLU A 95 -3.66 14.51 2.72
C GLU A 95 -2.95 13.73 1.61
N THR A 96 -3.25 12.43 1.52
CA THR A 96 -2.77 11.57 0.45
C THR A 96 -3.94 10.78 -0.14
N VAL A 97 -3.71 10.21 -1.33
CA VAL A 97 -4.69 9.33 -1.98
C VAL A 97 -4.03 7.97 -2.20
N ILE A 98 -4.70 6.92 -1.75
CA ILE A 98 -4.28 5.54 -1.98
C ILE A 98 -5.25 4.93 -2.99
N GLU A 99 -4.71 4.38 -4.07
CA GLU A 99 -5.50 3.70 -5.08
C GLU A 99 -5.00 2.28 -5.26
N ALA A 100 -5.93 1.32 -5.27
CA ALA A 100 -5.65 -0.08 -5.57
C ALA A 100 -6.41 -0.47 -6.83
N VAL A 101 -5.72 -1.05 -7.80
CA VAL A 101 -6.30 -1.53 -9.06
C VAL A 101 -5.98 -3.01 -9.22
N LEU A 102 -7.01 -3.83 -9.42
CA LEU A 102 -6.90 -5.27 -9.62
C LEU A 102 -7.26 -5.60 -11.06
N THR A 103 -6.35 -6.27 -11.76
CA THR A 103 -6.56 -6.70 -13.15
C THR A 103 -6.36 -8.21 -13.23
N PRO A 104 -7.38 -8.98 -13.68
CA PRO A 104 -7.18 -10.40 -13.92
C PRO A 104 -6.07 -10.64 -14.92
N GLU A 105 -5.18 -11.59 -14.61
CA GLU A 105 -4.05 -11.92 -15.46
C GLU A 105 -3.86 -13.45 -15.41
N GLY A 106 -4.32 -14.15 -16.44
CA GLY A 106 -4.38 -15.60 -16.41
C GLY A 106 -5.25 -16.11 -15.25
N PRO A 107 -4.78 -17.09 -14.47
CA PRO A 107 -5.53 -17.59 -13.31
C PRO A 107 -5.40 -16.69 -12.09
N GLY A 108 -4.54 -15.67 -12.14
CA GLY A 108 -4.23 -14.78 -11.03
C GLY A 108 -4.70 -13.36 -11.24
N THR A 109 -4.15 -12.47 -10.43
CA THR A 109 -4.53 -11.05 -10.42
C THR A 109 -3.29 -10.18 -10.23
N ARG A 110 -3.14 -9.19 -11.08
CA ARG A 110 -2.15 -8.14 -10.89
C ARG A 110 -2.75 -7.07 -9.99
N LEU A 111 -2.04 -6.76 -8.92
CA LEU A 111 -2.40 -5.70 -7.99
C LEU A 111 -1.41 -4.55 -8.15
N ILE A 112 -1.95 -3.36 -8.40
CA ILE A 112 -1.16 -2.13 -8.37
C ILE A 112 -1.73 -1.27 -7.25
N VAL A 113 -0.88 -0.91 -6.28
CA VAL A 113 -1.22 0.03 -5.22
C VAL A 113 -0.35 1.25 -5.37
N GLU A 114 -0.96 2.42 -5.38
CA GLU A 114 -0.23 3.69 -5.45
C GLU A 114 -0.71 4.65 -4.37
N GLU A 115 0.20 5.27 -3.65
CA GLU A 115 -0.10 6.37 -2.76
C GLU A 115 0.52 7.65 -3.32
N ARG A 116 -0.30 8.68 -3.50
CA ARG A 116 0.06 9.97 -4.08
C ARG A 116 -0.09 11.09 -3.05
N GLY A 117 0.74 12.12 -3.19
CA GLY A 117 0.71 13.29 -2.32
C GLY A 117 1.65 13.18 -1.13
N LEU A 118 2.56 12.22 -1.15
CA LEU A 118 3.55 12.02 -0.10
C LEU A 118 4.64 13.10 -0.15
N PRO A 119 5.19 13.50 1.02
CA PRO A 119 6.34 14.40 1.05
C PRO A 119 7.52 13.79 0.30
N LEU A 120 8.04 14.49 -0.68
CA LEU A 120 9.13 13.95 -1.52
C LEU A 120 10.39 13.65 -0.70
N GLY A 121 10.68 14.46 0.32
CA GLY A 121 11.83 14.24 1.20
C GLY A 121 11.75 12.98 2.06
N GLU A 122 10.56 12.40 2.21
CA GLU A 122 10.34 11.20 3.02
C GLU A 122 9.90 10.00 2.16
N ILE A 123 9.97 10.14 0.84
CA ILE A 123 9.38 9.16 -0.08
C ILE A 123 10.02 7.77 0.05
N ALA A 124 11.32 7.69 0.37
CA ALA A 124 12.00 6.42 0.59
C ALA A 124 11.39 5.63 1.75
N ALA A 125 11.08 6.31 2.84
CA ALA A 125 10.46 5.69 4.02
C ALA A 125 9.10 5.10 3.67
N TYR A 126 8.31 5.81 2.87
CA TYR A 126 7.00 5.32 2.41
C TYR A 126 7.15 4.18 1.41
N GLY A 127 8.15 4.23 0.54
CA GLY A 127 8.45 3.13 -0.38
C GLY A 127 8.77 1.83 0.38
N ALA A 128 9.66 1.92 1.35
CA ALA A 128 9.98 0.79 2.21
C ALA A 128 8.75 0.28 2.97
N GLY A 129 7.95 1.19 3.53
CA GLY A 129 6.74 0.84 4.27
C GLY A 129 5.71 0.11 3.41
N TRP A 130 5.43 0.62 2.21
CA TRP A 130 4.51 -0.04 1.30
C TRP A 130 5.01 -1.40 0.86
N GLN A 131 6.31 -1.55 0.64
CA GLN A 131 6.85 -2.88 0.30
C GLN A 131 6.63 -3.87 1.43
N VAL A 132 6.82 -3.49 2.70
CA VAL A 132 6.53 -4.38 3.83
C VAL A 132 5.06 -4.81 3.80
N HIS A 133 4.13 -3.86 3.59
CA HIS A 133 2.71 -4.18 3.53
C HIS A 133 2.38 -5.17 2.40
N ILE A 134 2.95 -4.99 1.21
CA ILE A 134 2.71 -5.90 0.09
C ILE A 134 3.34 -7.27 0.36
N GLU A 135 4.52 -7.32 0.94
CA GLU A 135 5.14 -8.59 1.34
C GLU A 135 4.28 -9.32 2.37
N ASP A 136 3.68 -8.58 3.32
CA ASP A 136 2.77 -9.16 4.30
C ASP A 136 1.47 -9.67 3.65
N LEU A 137 0.97 -8.99 2.62
CA LEU A 137 -0.16 -9.48 1.83
C LEU A 137 0.20 -10.77 1.11
N ILE A 138 1.38 -10.84 0.50
CA ILE A 138 1.86 -12.04 -0.17
C ILE A 138 1.95 -13.21 0.83
N SER A 139 2.49 -12.97 2.01
CA SER A 139 2.57 -13.98 3.08
C SER A 139 1.17 -14.41 3.53
N TYR A 140 0.27 -13.46 3.74
CA TYR A 140 -1.12 -13.74 4.14
C TYR A 140 -1.83 -14.63 3.12
N GLU A 141 -1.73 -14.31 1.84
CA GLU A 141 -2.35 -15.10 0.76
C GLU A 141 -1.73 -16.51 0.64
N ALA A 142 -0.47 -16.66 1.04
CA ALA A 142 0.21 -17.95 1.06
C ALA A 142 -0.02 -18.75 2.36
N GLY A 143 -0.79 -18.21 3.30
CA GLY A 143 -1.03 -18.86 4.60
C GLY A 143 0.15 -18.78 5.54
N LEU A 144 1.08 -17.87 5.31
CA LEU A 144 2.27 -17.66 6.13
C LEU A 144 2.08 -16.49 7.10
N GLU A 145 2.91 -16.43 8.12
CA GLU A 145 2.88 -15.32 9.06
C GLU A 145 3.51 -14.06 8.46
N SER A 146 3.00 -12.90 8.87
CA SER A 146 3.57 -11.60 8.52
C SER A 146 4.96 -11.43 9.12
N SER A 147 5.78 -10.59 8.49
CA SER A 147 7.07 -10.18 9.02
C SER A 147 6.91 -9.39 10.33
N GLU A 148 8.00 -9.26 11.08
CA GLU A 148 8.06 -8.21 12.09
C GLU A 148 8.29 -6.90 11.32
N TRP A 149 7.28 -6.05 11.29
CA TRP A 149 7.17 -4.93 10.37
C TRP A 149 8.39 -3.99 10.43
N ARG A 150 8.75 -3.56 11.63
CA ARG A 150 9.84 -2.59 11.80
C ARG A 150 11.21 -3.15 11.36
N SER A 151 11.47 -4.41 11.69
CA SER A 151 12.73 -5.06 11.29
C SER A 151 12.87 -5.13 9.79
N ARG A 152 11.79 -5.50 9.10
CA ARG A 152 11.80 -5.55 7.64
C ARG A 152 11.92 -4.16 7.02
N TRP A 153 11.23 -3.18 7.59
CA TRP A 153 11.33 -1.79 7.15
C TRP A 153 12.77 -1.27 7.25
N ILE A 154 13.46 -1.55 8.37
CA ILE A 154 14.86 -1.14 8.58
C ILE A 154 15.77 -1.71 7.49
N GLU A 155 15.52 -2.94 7.04
CA GLU A 155 16.29 -3.54 5.95
C GLU A 155 16.04 -2.87 4.61
N LEU A 156 14.79 -2.48 4.33
CA LEU A 156 14.38 -1.93 3.04
C LEU A 156 14.63 -0.43 2.90
N ASN A 157 14.54 0.32 3.98
CA ASN A 157 14.64 1.79 3.91
C ASN A 157 15.93 2.27 3.23
N PRO A 158 17.14 1.75 3.57
CA PRO A 158 18.37 2.16 2.88
C PRO A 158 18.35 1.82 1.39
N VAL A 159 17.69 0.75 1.00
CA VAL A 159 17.58 0.34 -0.42
C VAL A 159 16.74 1.36 -1.20
N TYR A 160 15.62 1.81 -0.62
CA TYR A 160 14.79 2.86 -1.23
C TYR A 160 15.49 4.21 -1.23
N GLU A 161 16.23 4.55 -0.19
CA GLU A 161 17.04 5.78 -0.15
C GLU A 161 18.06 5.81 -1.29
N ALA A 162 18.75 4.69 -1.53
CA ALA A 162 19.70 4.57 -2.64
C ALA A 162 18.99 4.74 -3.99
N ARG A 163 17.78 4.20 -4.12
CA ARG A 163 16.96 4.34 -5.33
C ARG A 163 16.59 5.80 -5.59
N CYS A 164 16.20 6.53 -4.55
CA CYS A 164 15.90 7.96 -4.66
C CYS A 164 17.10 8.77 -5.15
N ARG A 165 18.29 8.49 -4.64
CA ARG A 165 19.52 9.17 -5.08
C ARG A 165 19.81 8.93 -6.55
N LEU A 166 19.59 7.72 -7.05
CA LEU A 166 19.78 7.39 -8.46
C LEU A 166 18.77 8.10 -9.36
N ASN A 167 17.52 8.24 -8.91
CA ASN A 167 16.47 8.90 -9.67
C ASN A 167 16.60 10.43 -9.68
N ALA A 168 17.42 11.01 -8.80
CA ALA A 168 17.64 12.44 -8.70
C ALA A 168 18.76 12.96 -9.62
N GLN A 169 19.47 12.08 -10.31
CA GLN A 169 20.59 12.43 -11.23
C GLN A 169 20.14 12.55 -12.68
#